data_68ab87d36303dbf058db7675330a1dec
#
_entry.id   68ab87d36303dbf058db7675330a1dec
#
_cell.length_a   1.000
_cell.length_b   1.000
_cell.length_c   1.000
_cell.angle_alpha   90.00
_cell.angle_beta   90.00
_cell.angle_gamma   90.00
#
_symmetry.space_group_name_H-M   'P 1'
#
loop_
_entity.id
_entity.type
_entity.pdbx_description
1 polymer ?
#
loop_
_entity_poly.entity_id
_entity_poly.type
_entity_poly.pdbx_seq_one_letter_code
_entity_poly.pdbx_strand_id
1 'polypeptide(L)'
;MDRPDCDPLLLSRTYARFPVVNRLLSGWRRTYKRRIRPLLAETGHASLLDIGSGSGDVARSLARWARQDGFTLDVTAVDPDQRAYAFATHLPGDKRVTYRLAHSSELVAEGLAFDVVISNHILHHLDARQFAAVLHDSELLCTRLALHNDLQRSNVAYILFLAGFWPLGWGSYIVRDGLLSIRRSYTMAELRSAIPPAWTVESNGPWHNMLVHQHQGSGNRNRA
;
A
#
# COMPACT_ATOMS: atom_id res chain seq x y z
N MET A 1 -2.67 12.47 -12.34
CA MET A 1 -1.40 11.78 -12.08
C MET A 1 -1.23 10.55 -12.98
N ASP A 2 -2.28 9.80 -13.27
CA ASP A 2 -2.27 8.56 -14.07
C ASP A 2 -2.01 8.76 -15.58
N ARG A 3 -2.06 10.00 -16.07
CA ARG A 3 -1.85 10.30 -17.49
C ARG A 3 -0.36 10.39 -17.82
N PRO A 4 0.09 9.85 -18.97
CA PRO A 4 1.50 9.90 -19.38
C PRO A 4 2.00 11.33 -19.71
N ASP A 5 1.08 12.25 -20.02
CA ASP A 5 1.32 13.64 -20.39
C ASP A 5 1.32 14.62 -19.19
N CYS A 6 1.41 14.12 -17.95
CA CYS A 6 1.52 14.96 -16.76
C CYS A 6 2.78 15.82 -16.78
N ASP A 7 2.68 17.07 -16.30
CA ASP A 7 3.84 17.91 -16.04
C ASP A 7 4.82 17.23 -15.05
N PRO A 8 6.07 16.96 -15.47
CA PRO A 8 7.03 16.23 -14.63
C PRO A 8 7.39 16.95 -13.32
N LEU A 9 7.40 18.30 -13.33
CA LEU A 9 7.73 19.10 -12.16
C LEU A 9 6.61 19.02 -11.11
N LEU A 10 5.33 19.14 -11.56
CA LEU A 10 4.17 19.00 -10.66
C LEU A 10 4.08 17.57 -10.12
N LEU A 11 4.39 16.57 -10.93
CA LEU A 11 4.40 15.15 -10.52
C LEU A 11 5.49 14.90 -9.45
N SER A 12 6.72 15.38 -9.68
CA SER A 12 7.82 15.26 -8.71
C SER A 12 7.47 15.93 -7.37
N ARG A 13 6.89 17.13 -7.41
CA ARG A 13 6.41 17.83 -6.20
C ARG A 13 5.29 17.06 -5.49
N THR A 14 4.44 16.36 -6.25
CA THR A 14 3.38 15.51 -5.68
C THR A 14 4.01 14.33 -4.94
N TYR A 15 4.93 13.62 -5.56
CA TYR A 15 5.66 12.52 -4.90
C TYR A 15 6.42 12.98 -3.64
N ALA A 16 7.04 14.15 -3.68
CA ALA A 16 7.75 14.71 -2.52
C ALA A 16 6.81 15.03 -1.33
N ARG A 17 5.52 15.25 -1.58
CA ARG A 17 4.53 15.55 -0.54
C ARG A 17 3.78 14.32 -0.01
N PHE A 18 3.80 13.18 -0.72
CA PHE A 18 3.15 11.94 -0.27
C PHE A 18 3.55 11.50 1.13
N PRO A 19 4.82 11.58 1.57
CA PRO A 19 5.19 11.20 2.93
C PRO A 19 4.41 11.97 4.01
N VAL A 20 4.12 13.25 3.79
CA VAL A 20 3.35 14.08 4.72
C VAL A 20 1.89 13.63 4.75
N VAL A 21 1.29 13.46 3.57
CA VAL A 21 -0.12 13.04 3.43
C VAL A 21 -0.31 11.63 4.01
N ASN A 22 0.54 10.69 3.65
CA ASN A 22 0.46 9.31 4.13
C ASN A 22 0.71 9.21 5.64
N ARG A 23 1.66 9.98 6.17
CA ARG A 23 1.90 10.02 7.62
C ARG A 23 0.67 10.48 8.41
N LEU A 24 -0.08 11.44 7.87
CA LEU A 24 -1.25 12.03 8.55
C LEU A 24 -2.50 11.18 8.37
N LEU A 25 -2.69 10.60 7.19
CA LEU A 25 -3.98 10.02 6.78
C LEU A 25 -3.99 8.50 6.68
N SER A 26 -2.92 7.86 6.20
CA SER A 26 -2.97 6.45 5.80
C SER A 26 -3.08 5.42 6.94
N GLY A 27 -2.84 5.83 8.19
CA GLY A 27 -2.94 4.94 9.35
C GLY A 27 -1.86 3.85 9.47
N TRP A 28 -0.84 3.84 8.60
CA TRP A 28 0.18 2.79 8.56
C TRP A 28 0.96 2.59 9.86
N ARG A 29 1.18 3.65 10.66
CA ARG A 29 1.84 3.49 11.98
C ARG A 29 1.01 2.60 12.92
N ARG A 30 -0.32 2.74 12.89
CA ARG A 30 -1.24 1.89 13.68
C ARG A 30 -1.28 0.48 13.13
N THR A 31 -1.36 0.32 11.80
CA THR A 31 -1.33 -0.97 11.11
C THR A 31 -0.04 -1.71 11.39
N TYR A 32 1.11 -1.05 11.30
CA TYR A 32 2.40 -1.63 11.69
C TYR A 32 2.37 -2.18 13.14
N LYS A 33 1.96 -1.35 14.10
CA LYS A 33 1.94 -1.76 15.52
C LYS A 33 0.98 -2.92 15.81
N ARG A 34 -0.15 -2.99 15.09
CA ARG A 34 -1.21 -3.98 15.37
C ARG A 34 -1.06 -5.27 14.59
N ARG A 35 -0.48 -5.23 13.40
CA ARG A 35 -0.48 -6.34 12.45
C ARG A 35 0.93 -6.83 12.09
N ILE A 36 1.87 -5.93 11.78
CA ILE A 36 3.20 -6.31 11.29
C ILE A 36 4.16 -6.55 12.44
N ARG A 37 4.19 -5.63 13.42
CA ARG A 37 5.07 -5.76 14.59
C ARG A 37 4.92 -7.07 15.37
N PRO A 38 3.71 -7.60 15.63
CA PRO A 38 3.57 -8.92 16.26
C PRO A 38 4.22 -10.04 15.49
N LEU A 39 4.10 -10.05 14.14
CA LEU A 39 4.76 -11.04 13.29
C LEU A 39 6.29 -10.95 13.38
N LEU A 40 6.82 -9.72 13.43
CA LEU A 40 8.26 -9.49 13.62
C LEU A 40 8.73 -9.94 15.02
N ALA A 41 7.89 -9.79 16.04
CA ALA A 41 8.24 -10.20 17.41
C ALA A 41 8.37 -11.70 17.58
N GLU A 42 7.76 -12.50 16.68
CA GLU A 42 7.86 -13.97 16.72
C GLU A 42 9.21 -14.49 16.20
N THR A 43 9.78 -13.84 15.18
CA THR A 43 10.94 -14.33 14.45
C THR A 43 12.13 -13.37 14.44
N GLY A 44 11.95 -12.13 14.85
CA GLY A 44 12.95 -11.05 14.76
C GLY A 44 13.12 -10.48 13.34
N HIS A 45 12.63 -11.18 12.32
CA HIS A 45 12.79 -10.84 10.92
C HIS A 45 11.54 -11.19 10.12
N ALA A 46 11.25 -10.39 9.08
CA ALA A 46 10.26 -10.72 8.06
C ALA A 46 10.62 -10.07 6.72
N SER A 47 10.09 -10.67 5.64
CA SER A 47 10.08 -10.11 4.29
C SER A 47 8.74 -9.44 3.99
N LEU A 48 8.77 -8.28 3.30
CA LEU A 48 7.56 -7.55 2.94
C LEU A 48 7.61 -7.11 1.47
N LEU A 49 6.49 -7.30 0.77
CA LEU A 49 6.25 -6.77 -0.55
C LEU A 49 5.29 -5.56 -0.46
N ASP A 50 5.66 -4.43 -1.06
CA ASP A 50 4.81 -3.24 -1.23
C ASP A 50 4.43 -3.09 -2.71
N ILE A 51 3.18 -3.40 -3.07
CA ILE A 51 2.66 -3.37 -4.45
C ILE A 51 2.13 -1.97 -4.76
N GLY A 52 2.61 -1.37 -5.86
CA GLY A 52 2.26 0.00 -6.23
C GLY A 52 2.84 1.01 -5.24
N SER A 53 4.12 0.86 -4.95
CA SER A 53 4.80 1.58 -3.87
C SER A 53 4.93 3.10 -4.09
N GLY A 54 4.69 3.58 -5.31
CA GLY A 54 4.78 4.99 -5.65
C GLY A 54 6.14 5.58 -5.32
N SER A 55 6.16 6.60 -4.45
CA SER A 55 7.40 7.21 -3.95
C SER A 55 8.19 6.33 -2.96
N GLY A 56 7.65 5.16 -2.55
CA GLY A 56 8.27 4.25 -1.57
C GLY A 56 8.27 4.76 -0.13
N ASP A 57 7.46 5.72 0.21
CA ASP A 57 7.43 6.33 1.55
C ASP A 57 6.86 5.39 2.63
N VAL A 58 5.87 4.57 2.28
CA VAL A 58 5.34 3.53 3.17
C VAL A 58 6.39 2.47 3.42
N ALA A 59 7.02 1.93 2.36
CA ALA A 59 8.11 0.97 2.43
C ALA A 59 9.23 1.42 3.37
N ARG A 60 9.77 2.64 3.14
CA ARG A 60 10.82 3.22 4.00
C ARG A 60 10.36 3.44 5.44
N SER A 61 9.09 3.83 5.64
CA SER A 61 8.55 4.04 6.97
C SER A 61 8.45 2.75 7.76
N LEU A 62 7.98 1.67 7.14
CA LEU A 62 7.87 0.35 7.75
C LEU A 62 9.25 -0.23 8.11
N ALA A 63 10.22 -0.19 7.20
CA ALA A 63 11.59 -0.63 7.46
C ALA A 63 12.23 0.16 8.63
N ARG A 64 12.04 1.48 8.66
CA ARG A 64 12.51 2.35 9.75
C ARG A 64 11.85 2.01 11.10
N TRP A 65 10.53 1.77 11.13
CA TRP A 65 9.84 1.42 12.38
C TRP A 65 10.25 0.05 12.90
N ALA A 66 10.43 -0.94 12.02
CA ALA A 66 10.95 -2.24 12.40
C ALA A 66 12.33 -2.11 13.05
N ARG A 67 13.25 -1.36 12.41
CA ARG A 67 14.60 -1.09 12.97
C ARG A 67 14.55 -0.37 14.31
N GLN A 68 13.65 0.61 14.49
CA GLN A 68 13.47 1.31 15.77
C GLN A 68 12.98 0.39 16.89
N ASP A 69 12.20 -0.64 16.55
CA ASP A 69 11.70 -1.64 17.50
C ASP A 69 12.68 -2.83 17.65
N GLY A 70 13.88 -2.78 17.03
CA GLY A 70 14.93 -3.81 17.14
C GLY A 70 14.74 -5.00 16.22
N PHE A 71 13.85 -4.89 15.21
CA PHE A 71 13.56 -5.96 14.24
C PHE A 71 14.17 -5.68 12.87
N THR A 72 14.30 -6.74 12.07
CA THR A 72 14.67 -6.65 10.67
C THR A 72 13.44 -6.83 9.78
N LEU A 73 13.19 -5.88 8.88
CA LEU A 73 12.16 -5.98 7.86
C LEU A 73 12.80 -5.67 6.50
N ASP A 74 12.95 -6.70 5.67
CA ASP A 74 13.43 -6.56 4.30
C ASP A 74 12.24 -6.28 3.39
N VAL A 75 12.25 -5.13 2.74
CA VAL A 75 11.12 -4.65 1.93
C VAL A 75 11.48 -4.66 0.46
N THR A 76 10.68 -5.35 -0.34
CA THR A 76 10.67 -5.22 -1.81
C THR A 76 9.51 -4.31 -2.18
N ALA A 77 9.81 -3.18 -2.79
CA ALA A 77 8.84 -2.17 -3.22
C ALA A 77 8.73 -2.18 -4.74
N VAL A 78 7.56 -2.53 -5.29
CA VAL A 78 7.35 -2.63 -6.73
C VAL A 78 6.36 -1.60 -7.21
N ASP A 79 6.65 -1.02 -8.38
CA ASP A 79 5.74 -0.13 -9.08
C ASP A 79 5.96 -0.28 -10.60
N PRO A 80 4.90 -0.43 -11.41
CA PRO A 80 5.03 -0.50 -12.86
C PRO A 80 5.25 0.86 -13.53
N ASP A 81 5.04 1.97 -12.83
CA ASP A 81 5.30 3.31 -13.35
C ASP A 81 6.78 3.67 -13.24
N GLN A 82 7.45 3.76 -14.39
CA GLN A 82 8.88 4.14 -14.46
C GLN A 82 9.16 5.48 -13.78
N ARG A 83 8.21 6.43 -13.77
CA ARG A 83 8.37 7.75 -13.13
C ARG A 83 8.38 7.63 -11.61
N ALA A 84 7.50 6.79 -11.05
CA ALA A 84 7.46 6.49 -9.62
C ALA A 84 8.73 5.75 -9.19
N TYR A 85 9.13 4.73 -9.94
CA TYR A 85 10.36 3.97 -9.71
C TYR A 85 11.60 4.89 -9.74
N ALA A 86 11.74 5.72 -10.79
CA ALA A 86 12.86 6.66 -10.91
C ALA A 86 12.89 7.65 -9.74
N PHE A 87 11.73 8.18 -9.32
CA PHE A 87 11.64 9.07 -8.16
C PHE A 87 12.07 8.36 -6.86
N ALA A 88 11.56 7.16 -6.61
CA ALA A 88 11.83 6.41 -5.38
C ALA A 88 13.32 6.05 -5.24
N THR A 89 13.97 5.67 -6.36
CA THR A 89 15.39 5.29 -6.40
C THR A 89 16.36 6.47 -6.29
N HIS A 90 15.92 7.70 -6.63
CA HIS A 90 16.73 8.92 -6.44
C HIS A 90 16.77 9.43 -5.00
N LEU A 91 15.85 8.97 -4.15
CA LEU A 91 15.84 9.37 -2.74
C LEU A 91 16.91 8.61 -1.94
N PRO A 92 17.43 9.19 -0.84
CA PRO A 92 18.31 8.47 0.06
C PRO A 92 17.70 7.11 0.45
N GLY A 93 18.40 6.02 0.07
CA GLY A 93 17.92 4.66 0.27
C GLY A 93 17.96 4.21 1.74
N ASP A 94 17.04 3.37 2.14
CA ASP A 94 17.21 2.50 3.30
C ASP A 94 17.79 1.17 2.78
N LYS A 95 18.86 0.67 3.38
CA LYS A 95 19.53 -0.58 2.96
C LYS A 95 18.61 -1.81 2.98
N ARG A 96 17.47 -1.69 3.67
CA ARG A 96 16.45 -2.74 3.80
C ARG A 96 15.29 -2.57 2.80
N VAL A 97 15.36 -1.58 1.90
CA VAL A 97 14.32 -1.36 0.89
C VAL A 97 14.92 -1.50 -0.50
N THR A 98 14.45 -2.49 -1.24
CA THR A 98 14.81 -2.74 -2.63
C THR A 98 13.66 -2.31 -3.52
N TYR A 99 13.94 -1.46 -4.52
CA TYR A 99 12.93 -1.02 -5.49
C TYR A 99 13.03 -1.84 -6.77
N ARG A 100 11.87 -2.19 -7.36
CA ARG A 100 11.79 -2.88 -8.64
C ARG A 100 10.75 -2.24 -9.54
N LEU A 101 11.07 -2.06 -10.81
CA LEU A 101 10.12 -1.69 -11.86
C LEU A 101 9.45 -2.98 -12.34
N ALA A 102 8.30 -3.33 -11.78
CA ALA A 102 7.62 -4.60 -12.05
C ALA A 102 6.15 -4.55 -11.66
N HIS A 103 5.34 -5.40 -12.28
CA HIS A 103 4.01 -5.77 -11.81
C HIS A 103 4.08 -6.92 -10.79
N SER A 104 3.06 -7.07 -9.94
CA SER A 104 2.95 -8.19 -9.00
C SER A 104 2.98 -9.56 -9.69
N SER A 105 2.35 -9.65 -10.87
CA SER A 105 2.32 -10.87 -11.68
C SER A 105 3.70 -11.37 -12.13
N GLU A 106 4.66 -10.46 -12.32
CA GLU A 106 6.04 -10.82 -12.65
C GLU A 106 6.72 -11.52 -11.48
N LEU A 107 6.47 -11.04 -10.25
CA LEU A 107 6.99 -11.67 -9.04
C LEU A 107 6.37 -13.05 -8.79
N VAL A 108 5.08 -13.20 -9.14
CA VAL A 108 4.42 -14.53 -9.14
C VAL A 108 5.10 -15.47 -10.14
N ALA A 109 5.36 -15.00 -11.34
CA ALA A 109 6.04 -15.81 -12.37
C ALA A 109 7.48 -16.19 -11.98
N GLU A 110 8.17 -15.36 -11.18
CA GLU A 110 9.47 -15.63 -10.60
C GLU A 110 9.41 -16.62 -9.41
N GLY A 111 8.21 -16.98 -8.93
CA GLY A 111 8.03 -17.88 -7.77
C GLY A 111 8.44 -17.27 -6.44
N LEU A 112 8.39 -15.92 -6.33
CA LEU A 112 8.75 -15.24 -5.08
C LEU A 112 7.65 -15.39 -4.03
N ALA A 113 8.05 -15.27 -2.76
CA ALA A 113 7.14 -15.31 -1.62
C ALA A 113 7.61 -14.36 -0.52
N PHE A 114 6.66 -13.76 0.19
CA PHE A 114 6.89 -12.76 1.23
C PHE A 114 6.04 -13.06 2.47
N ASP A 115 6.55 -12.79 3.66
CA ASP A 115 5.77 -12.94 4.89
C ASP A 115 4.56 -11.99 4.91
N VAL A 116 4.77 -10.78 4.42
CA VAL A 116 3.73 -9.74 4.38
C VAL A 116 3.65 -9.15 2.98
N VAL A 117 2.44 -9.02 2.45
CA VAL A 117 2.16 -8.27 1.20
C VAL A 117 1.30 -7.07 1.54
N ILE A 118 1.66 -5.91 1.05
CA ILE A 118 0.87 -4.68 1.26
C ILE A 118 0.62 -3.93 -0.04
N SER A 119 -0.38 -3.06 -0.01
CA SER A 119 -0.48 -1.92 -0.92
C SER A 119 -1.14 -0.73 -0.23
N ASN A 120 -0.90 0.46 -0.76
CA ASN A 120 -1.48 1.69 -0.23
C ASN A 120 -2.02 2.57 -1.34
N HIS A 121 -3.32 2.84 -1.29
CA HIS A 121 -4.03 3.76 -2.20
C HIS A 121 -3.91 3.40 -3.69
N ILE A 122 -3.96 2.11 -4.02
CA ILE A 122 -3.92 1.67 -5.43
C ILE A 122 -5.25 1.10 -5.92
N LEU A 123 -6.07 0.51 -5.04
CA LEU A 123 -7.24 -0.27 -5.47
C LEU A 123 -8.26 0.56 -6.25
N HIS A 124 -8.43 1.82 -5.90
CA HIS A 124 -9.35 2.75 -6.58
C HIS A 124 -8.87 3.22 -7.97
N HIS A 125 -7.63 2.88 -8.35
CA HIS A 125 -7.10 3.11 -9.70
C HIS A 125 -7.33 1.93 -10.64
N LEU A 126 -7.66 0.75 -10.09
CA LEU A 126 -7.76 -0.50 -10.81
C LEU A 126 -9.18 -0.71 -11.36
N ASP A 127 -9.28 -1.23 -12.58
CA ASP A 127 -10.53 -1.81 -13.05
C ASP A 127 -10.84 -3.14 -12.34
N ALA A 128 -12.03 -3.71 -12.57
CA ALA A 128 -12.46 -4.92 -11.87
C ALA A 128 -11.54 -6.13 -12.13
N ARG A 129 -10.96 -6.24 -13.35
CA ARG A 129 -10.03 -7.31 -13.71
C ARG A 129 -8.69 -7.14 -13.01
N GLN A 130 -8.15 -5.93 -13.04
CA GLN A 130 -6.91 -5.58 -12.37
C GLN A 130 -7.02 -5.72 -10.86
N PHE A 131 -8.15 -5.30 -10.27
CA PHE A 131 -8.45 -5.47 -8.84
C PHE A 131 -8.40 -6.96 -8.45
N ALA A 132 -9.12 -7.82 -9.18
CA ALA A 132 -9.10 -9.26 -8.94
C ALA A 132 -7.70 -9.86 -9.11
N ALA A 133 -6.95 -9.43 -10.13
CA ALA A 133 -5.58 -9.89 -10.37
C ALA A 133 -4.63 -9.53 -9.22
N VAL A 134 -4.68 -8.29 -8.70
CA VAL A 134 -3.82 -7.87 -7.57
C VAL A 134 -4.15 -8.66 -6.31
N LEU A 135 -5.42 -8.94 -6.01
CA LEU A 135 -5.78 -9.78 -4.86
C LEU A 135 -5.28 -11.21 -5.04
N HIS A 136 -5.44 -11.79 -6.23
CA HIS A 136 -4.95 -13.12 -6.54
C HIS A 136 -3.43 -13.22 -6.45
N ASP A 137 -2.69 -12.28 -7.05
CA ASP A 137 -1.24 -12.22 -6.96
C ASP A 137 -0.79 -12.10 -5.48
N SER A 138 -1.52 -11.29 -4.69
CA SER A 138 -1.22 -11.13 -3.27
C SER A 138 -1.43 -12.42 -2.47
N GLU A 139 -2.44 -13.23 -2.82
CA GLU A 139 -2.64 -14.55 -2.20
C GLU A 139 -1.48 -15.51 -2.53
N LEU A 140 -0.99 -15.49 -3.78
CA LEU A 140 0.12 -16.33 -4.21
C LEU A 140 1.47 -15.92 -3.62
N LEU A 141 1.70 -14.60 -3.48
CA LEU A 141 2.95 -14.03 -2.98
C LEU A 141 3.03 -14.01 -1.44
N CYS A 142 1.89 -14.14 -0.74
CA CYS A 142 1.79 -13.99 0.71
C CYS A 142 1.91 -15.32 1.44
N THR A 143 2.83 -15.42 2.40
CA THR A 143 2.95 -16.61 3.26
C THR A 143 2.25 -16.47 4.61
N ARG A 144 1.95 -15.24 5.06
CA ARG A 144 1.33 -14.98 6.37
C ARG A 144 0.19 -13.96 6.33
N LEU A 145 0.43 -12.76 5.81
CA LEU A 145 -0.51 -11.63 5.92
C LEU A 145 -0.48 -10.74 4.69
N ALA A 146 -1.62 -10.52 4.03
CA ALA A 146 -1.75 -9.48 3.03
C ALA A 146 -2.71 -8.38 3.50
N LEU A 147 -2.33 -7.12 3.27
CA LEU A 147 -3.03 -5.91 3.72
C LEU A 147 -3.10 -4.89 2.59
N HIS A 148 -4.27 -4.59 2.09
CA HIS A 148 -4.45 -3.49 1.13
C HIS A 148 -5.22 -2.36 1.80
N ASN A 149 -4.55 -1.24 1.99
CA ASN A 149 -5.11 -0.03 2.57
C ASN A 149 -5.57 0.91 1.46
N ASP A 150 -6.83 1.32 1.48
CA ASP A 150 -7.33 2.27 0.51
C ASP A 150 -8.31 3.27 1.13
N LEU A 151 -8.55 4.36 0.41
CA LEU A 151 -9.51 5.38 0.81
C LEU A 151 -10.93 4.81 0.82
N GLN A 152 -11.75 5.33 1.72
CA GLN A 152 -13.18 5.09 1.73
C GLN A 152 -13.91 6.24 1.06
N ARG A 153 -14.78 5.96 0.09
CA ARG A 153 -15.63 6.98 -0.52
C ARG A 153 -16.55 7.62 0.52
N SER A 154 -16.39 8.94 0.75
CA SER A 154 -17.13 9.71 1.73
C SER A 154 -17.20 11.17 1.33
N ASN A 155 -18.42 11.76 1.33
CA ASN A 155 -18.60 13.19 1.07
C ASN A 155 -17.97 14.04 2.17
N VAL A 156 -17.99 13.57 3.42
CA VAL A 156 -17.34 14.26 4.55
C VAL A 156 -15.84 14.29 4.38
N ALA A 157 -15.23 13.14 4.03
CA ALA A 157 -13.80 13.07 3.72
C ALA A 157 -13.42 14.01 2.58
N TYR A 158 -14.23 14.08 1.55
CA TYR A 158 -14.01 14.97 0.40
C TYR A 158 -13.94 16.45 0.82
N ILE A 159 -14.92 16.91 1.62
CA ILE A 159 -14.97 18.29 2.10
C ILE A 159 -13.79 18.60 3.04
N LEU A 160 -13.51 17.73 3.99
CA LEU A 160 -12.42 17.92 4.94
C LEU A 160 -11.04 17.86 4.25
N PHE A 161 -10.87 17.00 3.27
CA PHE A 161 -9.65 16.94 2.48
C PHE A 161 -9.46 18.23 1.67
N LEU A 162 -10.50 18.72 1.01
CA LEU A 162 -10.47 19.99 0.28
C LEU A 162 -10.07 21.14 1.21
N ALA A 163 -10.72 21.27 2.37
CA ALA A 163 -10.47 22.36 3.32
C ALA A 163 -9.07 22.28 3.95
N GLY A 164 -8.63 21.06 4.35
CA GLY A 164 -7.37 20.88 5.06
C GLY A 164 -6.13 20.89 4.17
N PHE A 165 -6.25 20.44 2.92
CA PHE A 165 -5.12 20.29 2.00
C PHE A 165 -5.06 21.35 0.90
N TRP A 166 -5.99 22.30 0.88
CA TRP A 166 -6.00 23.41 -0.08
C TRP A 166 -4.63 24.11 -0.24
N PRO A 167 -3.90 24.45 0.83
CA PRO A 167 -2.58 25.09 0.69
C PRO A 167 -1.51 24.19 0.02
N LEU A 168 -1.63 22.88 0.17
CA LEU A 168 -0.71 21.90 -0.47
C LEU A 168 -1.02 21.67 -1.94
N GLY A 169 -2.16 22.16 -2.44
CA GLY A 169 -2.55 22.07 -3.85
C GLY A 169 -1.69 22.93 -4.77
N TRP A 170 -1.10 24.01 -4.24
CA TRP A 170 -0.29 24.93 -5.05
C TRP A 170 0.98 24.26 -5.56
N GLY A 171 1.10 24.20 -6.90
CA GLY A 171 2.26 23.61 -7.57
C GLY A 171 2.38 22.10 -7.43
N SER A 172 1.28 21.36 -7.21
CA SER A 172 1.23 19.89 -7.19
C SER A 172 -0.15 19.36 -7.55
N TYR A 173 -0.23 18.06 -7.86
CA TYR A 173 -1.51 17.39 -8.14
C TYR A 173 -2.25 16.92 -6.87
N ILE A 174 -1.70 17.09 -5.66
CA ILE A 174 -2.22 16.48 -4.41
C ILE A 174 -3.72 16.71 -4.21
N VAL A 175 -4.19 17.98 -4.29
CA VAL A 175 -5.61 18.27 -4.01
C VAL A 175 -6.49 17.68 -5.11
N ARG A 176 -6.15 17.93 -6.37
CA ARG A 176 -6.93 17.43 -7.51
C ARG A 176 -7.02 15.91 -7.52
N ASP A 177 -5.86 15.23 -7.38
CA ASP A 177 -5.81 13.77 -7.41
C ASP A 177 -6.41 13.16 -6.15
N GLY A 178 -6.18 13.74 -4.96
CA GLY A 178 -6.79 13.27 -3.73
C GLY A 178 -8.32 13.34 -3.74
N LEU A 179 -8.90 14.43 -4.25
CA LEU A 179 -10.35 14.56 -4.41
C LEU A 179 -10.91 13.54 -5.43
N LEU A 180 -10.18 13.31 -6.53
CA LEU A 180 -10.54 12.30 -7.52
C LEU A 180 -10.43 10.89 -6.94
N SER A 181 -9.38 10.60 -6.18
CA SER A 181 -9.17 9.33 -5.49
C SER A 181 -10.30 9.04 -4.51
N ILE A 182 -10.71 10.01 -3.68
CA ILE A 182 -11.85 9.84 -2.77
C ILE A 182 -13.15 9.52 -3.54
N ARG A 183 -13.38 10.14 -4.69
CA ARG A 183 -14.58 9.85 -5.51
C ARG A 183 -14.54 8.49 -6.18
N ARG A 184 -13.37 8.02 -6.61
CA ARG A 184 -13.17 6.72 -7.26
C ARG A 184 -13.11 5.56 -6.26
N SER A 185 -12.81 5.86 -5.00
CA SER A 185 -12.68 4.86 -3.94
C SER A 185 -13.99 4.13 -3.67
N TYR A 186 -13.86 2.97 -3.07
CA TYR A 186 -14.99 2.11 -2.72
C TYR A 186 -15.58 2.47 -1.37
N THR A 187 -16.87 2.22 -1.20
CA THR A 187 -17.48 2.07 0.12
C THR A 187 -17.14 0.69 0.69
N MET A 188 -17.26 0.53 1.99
CA MET A 188 -17.06 -0.78 2.63
C MET A 188 -18.02 -1.85 2.11
N ALA A 189 -19.26 -1.48 1.78
CA ALA A 189 -20.26 -2.40 1.23
C ALA A 189 -19.86 -2.90 -0.17
N GLU A 190 -19.40 -2.01 -1.03
CA GLU A 190 -18.93 -2.36 -2.37
C GLU A 190 -17.71 -3.29 -2.31
N LEU A 191 -16.74 -3.00 -1.42
CA LEU A 191 -15.59 -3.88 -1.25
C LEU A 191 -16.01 -5.28 -0.78
N ARG A 192 -16.90 -5.37 0.22
CA ARG A 192 -17.40 -6.67 0.71
C ARG A 192 -18.06 -7.51 -0.38
N SER A 193 -18.71 -6.89 -1.35
CA SER A 193 -19.32 -7.60 -2.48
C SER A 193 -18.33 -7.94 -3.60
N ALA A 194 -17.17 -7.27 -3.66
CA ALA A 194 -16.18 -7.42 -4.73
C ALA A 194 -15.01 -8.36 -4.38
N ILE A 195 -14.74 -8.57 -3.08
CA ILE A 195 -13.60 -9.39 -2.64
C ILE A 195 -13.89 -10.88 -2.65
N PRO A 196 -12.86 -11.73 -2.89
CA PRO A 196 -12.97 -13.18 -2.72
C PRO A 196 -13.25 -13.59 -1.27
N PRO A 197 -13.81 -14.79 -1.02
CA PRO A 197 -14.14 -15.27 0.34
C PRO A 197 -12.96 -15.35 1.32
N ALA A 198 -11.74 -15.47 0.80
CA ALA A 198 -10.51 -15.51 1.61
C ALA A 198 -10.10 -14.15 2.19
N TRP A 199 -10.79 -13.09 1.80
CA TRP A 199 -10.52 -11.72 2.22
C TRP A 199 -11.60 -11.19 3.16
N THR A 200 -11.20 -10.29 4.05
CA THR A 200 -12.12 -9.51 4.89
C THR A 200 -11.89 -8.02 4.68
N VAL A 201 -12.93 -7.21 4.93
CA VAL A 201 -12.85 -5.75 4.89
C VAL A 201 -13.06 -5.19 6.28
N GLU A 202 -12.09 -4.41 6.74
CA GLU A 202 -12.12 -3.75 8.03
C GLU A 202 -11.98 -2.22 7.86
N SER A 203 -12.41 -1.46 8.86
CA SER A 203 -12.10 -0.02 8.93
C SER A 203 -10.69 0.19 9.46
N ASN A 204 -9.87 0.96 8.75
CA ASN A 204 -8.52 1.34 9.19
C ASN A 204 -8.45 2.79 9.67
N GLY A 205 -9.43 3.22 10.43
CA GLY A 205 -9.57 4.60 10.91
C GLY A 205 -10.58 5.39 10.09
N PRO A 206 -10.65 6.71 10.29
CA PRO A 206 -11.58 7.51 9.54
C PRO A 206 -11.24 7.48 8.04
N TRP A 207 -12.24 7.16 7.23
CA TRP A 207 -12.19 7.22 5.75
C TRP A 207 -11.15 6.31 5.07
N HIS A 208 -10.76 5.20 5.72
CA HIS A 208 -9.93 4.16 5.10
C HIS A 208 -10.55 2.78 5.31
N ASN A 209 -10.49 1.98 4.26
CA ASN A 209 -10.79 0.56 4.26
C ASN A 209 -9.48 -0.23 4.23
N MET A 210 -9.44 -1.33 4.95
CA MET A 210 -8.33 -2.29 4.93
C MET A 210 -8.87 -3.65 4.49
N LEU A 211 -8.38 -4.15 3.35
CA LEU A 211 -8.58 -5.54 2.96
C LEU A 211 -7.52 -6.37 3.66
N VAL A 212 -7.95 -7.46 4.26
CA VAL A 212 -7.07 -8.36 5.04
C VAL A 212 -7.24 -9.78 4.54
N HIS A 213 -6.14 -10.41 4.17
CA HIS A 213 -6.02 -11.83 3.93
C HIS A 213 -4.98 -12.40 4.89
N GLN A 214 -5.34 -13.48 5.59
CA GLN A 214 -4.42 -14.25 6.41
C GLN A 214 -4.22 -15.61 5.77
N HIS A 215 -2.98 -15.88 5.40
CA HIS A 215 -2.65 -17.20 4.90
C HIS A 215 -2.87 -18.20 6.02
N GLN A 216 -3.85 -19.09 5.85
CA GLN A 216 -4.03 -20.21 6.75
C GLN A 216 -2.87 -21.19 6.49
N GLY A 217 -1.79 -21.02 7.24
CA GLY A 217 -0.72 -22.00 7.21
C GLY A 217 -1.32 -23.38 7.42
N SER A 218 -0.85 -24.38 6.71
CA SER A 218 -1.24 -25.79 6.82
C SER A 218 -0.85 -26.38 8.20
N GLY A 219 -1.23 -25.67 9.25
CA GLY A 219 -1.11 -26.07 10.65
C GLY A 219 -2.28 -26.98 11.02
N ASN A 220 -2.16 -28.22 10.76
CA ASN A 220 -2.71 -29.37 11.47
C ASN A 220 -3.13 -30.53 10.52
N ARG A 221 -2.18 -31.04 9.76
CA ARG A 221 -2.38 -32.38 9.20
C ARG A 221 -1.44 -33.39 9.85
N ASN A 222 -1.31 -33.39 11.18
CA ASN A 222 -0.75 -34.53 11.94
C ASN A 222 -1.15 -34.39 13.42
N ARG A 223 -2.40 -34.66 13.71
CA ARG A 223 -2.88 -35.20 14.99
C ARG A 223 -4.03 -36.15 14.68
N ALA A 224 -3.70 -37.30 14.23
CA ALA A 224 -4.51 -38.50 14.35
C ALA A 224 -3.54 -39.66 14.68
#